data_114aa57e6631ec0a7b535c857763f622
#
_entry.id   114aa57e6631ec0a7b535c857763f622
#
_cell.length_a   1.000
_cell.length_b   1.000
_cell.length_c   1.000
_cell.angle_alpha   90.00
_cell.angle_beta   90.00
_cell.angle_gamma   90.00
#
_symmetry.space_group_name_H-M   'P 1'
#
loop_
_entity.id
_entity.type
_entity.pdbx_description
1 polymer ?
#
loop_
_entity_poly.entity_id
_entity_poly.type
_entity_poly.pdbx_seq_one_letter_code
_entity_poly.pdbx_strand_id
1 'polypeptide(L)'
;MITHGKSIKIFTGNSNPNLAKAICQELGVPLGNSEVGSFADGENFASIYETVRGADVFVVQSTCPFEKDGRLHSVNDSLMELLIMIDALRRASAGRITAVVPYFGYARQDRKTKPRDPISAKLVANILTRAGADRGLSMDLPANQI
;
A
#
# COMPACT_ATOMS: atom_id res chain seq x y z
N MET A 1 6.02 -12.71 -15.35
CA MET A 1 6.32 -11.62 -16.29
C MET A 1 7.59 -10.91 -15.86
N ILE A 2 8.45 -10.59 -16.80
CA ILE A 2 9.70 -9.88 -16.53
C ILE A 2 9.60 -8.49 -17.18
N THR A 3 9.85 -7.45 -16.39
CA THR A 3 9.85 -6.08 -16.89
C THR A 3 11.25 -5.53 -16.71
N HIS A 4 11.89 -5.10 -17.79
CA HIS A 4 13.26 -4.59 -17.79
C HIS A 4 14.26 -5.54 -17.12
N GLY A 5 14.09 -6.83 -17.31
CA GLY A 5 14.92 -7.86 -16.72
C GLY A 5 14.63 -8.15 -15.25
N LYS A 6 13.57 -7.57 -14.70
CA LYS A 6 13.17 -7.77 -13.30
C LYS A 6 11.88 -8.58 -13.21
N SER A 7 11.78 -9.46 -12.20
CA SER A 7 10.56 -10.20 -11.94
C SER A 7 9.53 -9.29 -11.22
N ILE A 8 8.25 -9.50 -11.54
CA ILE A 8 7.15 -8.83 -10.84
C ILE A 8 6.77 -9.63 -9.61
N LYS A 9 6.63 -8.93 -8.48
CA LYS A 9 6.14 -9.49 -7.22
C LYS A 9 4.96 -8.66 -6.72
N ILE A 10 3.91 -9.33 -6.27
CA ILE A 10 2.69 -8.65 -5.80
C ILE A 10 2.43 -9.09 -4.35
N PHE A 11 2.33 -8.12 -3.47
CA PHE A 11 1.99 -8.33 -2.06
C PHE A 11 0.68 -7.62 -1.72
N THR A 12 0.01 -8.08 -0.68
CA THR A 12 -1.25 -7.48 -0.23
C THR A 12 -1.20 -7.14 1.25
N GLY A 13 -1.82 -5.99 1.60
CA GLY A 13 -2.23 -5.75 2.96
C GLY A 13 -3.57 -6.45 3.25
N ASN A 14 -4.17 -6.11 4.39
CA ASN A 14 -5.36 -6.80 4.88
C ASN A 14 -6.69 -6.14 4.50
N SER A 15 -6.69 -4.95 3.91
CA SER A 15 -7.94 -4.24 3.62
C SER A 15 -8.76 -4.89 2.51
N ASN A 16 -8.09 -5.47 1.50
CA ASN A 16 -8.79 -6.17 0.42
C ASN A 16 -7.87 -7.22 -0.24
N PRO A 17 -7.55 -8.30 0.46
CA PRO A 17 -6.69 -9.34 -0.11
C PRO A 17 -7.31 -10.04 -1.33
N ASN A 18 -8.63 -10.07 -1.45
CA ASN A 18 -9.29 -10.69 -2.59
C ASN A 18 -8.97 -9.97 -3.91
N LEU A 19 -8.86 -8.65 -3.88
CA LEU A 19 -8.46 -7.87 -5.06
C LEU A 19 -7.04 -8.22 -5.49
N ALA A 20 -6.11 -8.31 -4.56
CA ALA A 20 -4.73 -8.68 -4.85
C ALA A 20 -4.66 -10.09 -5.46
N LYS A 21 -5.42 -11.04 -4.91
CA LYS A 21 -5.50 -12.40 -5.46
C LYS A 21 -6.05 -12.40 -6.87
N ALA A 22 -7.09 -11.60 -7.13
CA ALA A 22 -7.67 -11.48 -8.47
C ALA A 22 -6.66 -10.90 -9.48
N ILE A 23 -5.90 -9.89 -9.06
CA ILE A 23 -4.85 -9.29 -9.89
C ILE A 23 -3.77 -10.34 -10.20
N CYS A 24 -3.32 -11.09 -9.20
CA CYS A 24 -2.32 -12.14 -9.39
C CYS A 24 -2.82 -13.22 -10.37
N GLN A 25 -4.08 -13.63 -10.23
CA GLN A 25 -4.68 -14.61 -11.10
C GLN A 25 -4.74 -14.12 -12.55
N GLU A 26 -5.13 -12.86 -12.75
CA GLU A 26 -5.21 -12.27 -14.09
C GLU A 26 -3.83 -12.15 -14.74
N LEU A 27 -2.81 -11.85 -13.98
CA LEU A 27 -1.44 -11.70 -14.47
C LEU A 27 -0.68 -13.02 -14.55
N GLY A 28 -1.22 -14.10 -13.97
CA GLY A 28 -0.55 -15.40 -13.95
C GLY A 28 0.68 -15.44 -13.07
N VAL A 29 0.69 -14.66 -11.98
CA VAL A 29 1.78 -14.64 -10.99
C VAL A 29 1.26 -15.04 -9.62
N PRO A 30 2.06 -15.71 -8.77
CA PRO A 30 1.63 -16.04 -7.41
C PRO A 30 1.60 -14.80 -6.53
N LEU A 31 0.72 -14.82 -5.53
CA LEU A 31 0.74 -13.79 -4.49
C LEU A 31 2.03 -13.93 -3.66
N GLY A 32 2.67 -12.82 -3.36
CA GLY A 32 3.88 -12.79 -2.56
C GLY A 32 3.66 -13.34 -1.15
N ASN A 33 4.68 -13.98 -0.61
CA ASN A 33 4.61 -14.58 0.71
C ASN A 33 5.01 -13.56 1.78
N SER A 34 4.04 -13.15 2.57
CA SER A 34 4.22 -12.15 3.62
C SER A 34 3.22 -12.36 4.74
N GLU A 35 3.53 -11.84 5.90
CA GLU A 35 2.61 -11.75 7.01
C GLU A 35 2.48 -10.30 7.43
N VAL A 36 1.25 -9.82 7.50
CA VAL A 36 0.95 -8.45 7.88
C VAL A 36 -0.19 -8.47 8.89
N GLY A 37 0.00 -7.78 9.99
CA GLY A 37 -1.01 -7.78 11.04
C GLY A 37 -0.77 -6.70 12.06
N SER A 38 -1.37 -6.89 13.23
CA SER A 38 -1.23 -5.95 14.35
C SER A 38 -1.03 -6.69 15.66
N PHE A 39 -0.27 -6.07 16.55
CA PHE A 39 -0.14 -6.52 17.94
C PHE A 39 -1.38 -6.15 18.75
N ALA A 40 -1.46 -6.65 19.97
CA ALA A 40 -2.62 -6.42 20.85
C ALA A 40 -2.89 -4.94 21.13
N ASP A 41 -1.84 -4.12 21.14
CA ASP A 41 -1.96 -2.67 21.36
C ASP A 41 -2.32 -1.88 20.10
N GLY A 42 -2.41 -2.54 18.96
CA GLY A 42 -2.75 -1.93 17.69
C GLY A 42 -1.57 -1.54 16.82
N GLU A 43 -0.33 -1.70 17.29
CA GLU A 43 0.82 -1.48 16.44
C GLU A 43 0.85 -2.52 15.30
N ASN A 44 1.17 -2.07 14.10
CA ASN A 44 1.23 -2.96 12.94
C ASN A 44 2.62 -3.57 12.79
N PHE A 45 2.66 -4.75 12.18
CA PHE A 45 3.91 -5.39 11.78
C PHE A 45 3.79 -5.94 10.37
N ALA A 46 4.91 -6.13 9.71
CA ALA A 46 4.98 -6.81 8.41
C ALA A 46 6.26 -7.63 8.34
N SER A 47 6.16 -8.81 7.76
CA SER A 47 7.29 -9.69 7.48
C SER A 47 7.20 -10.20 6.05
N ILE A 48 8.29 -10.10 5.32
CA ILE A 48 8.38 -10.56 3.94
C ILE A 48 9.17 -11.88 3.94
N TYR A 49 8.56 -12.93 3.40
CA TYR A 49 9.10 -14.30 3.50
C TYR A 49 9.67 -14.82 2.19
N GLU A 50 10.03 -13.92 1.27
CA GLU A 50 10.71 -14.30 0.04
C GLU A 50 11.64 -13.18 -0.39
N THR A 51 12.58 -13.51 -1.28
CA THR A 51 13.50 -12.49 -1.79
C THR A 51 12.79 -11.55 -2.74
N VAL A 52 12.99 -10.26 -2.54
CA VAL A 52 12.47 -9.19 -3.41
C VAL A 52 13.59 -8.34 -3.99
N ARG A 53 14.84 -8.75 -3.76
CA ARG A 53 16.00 -7.99 -4.23
C ARG A 53 15.93 -7.75 -5.73
N GLY A 54 15.95 -6.48 -6.11
CA GLY A 54 15.90 -6.06 -7.51
C GLY A 54 14.55 -6.27 -8.20
N ALA A 55 13.54 -6.82 -7.51
CA ALA A 55 12.23 -7.08 -8.09
C ALA A 55 11.42 -5.80 -8.31
N ASP A 56 10.50 -5.85 -9.25
CA ASP A 56 9.48 -4.82 -9.46
C ASP A 56 8.27 -5.21 -8.60
N VAL A 57 8.12 -4.53 -7.46
CA VAL A 57 7.17 -4.92 -6.41
C VAL A 57 5.95 -4.01 -6.43
N PHE A 58 4.76 -4.63 -6.38
CA PHE A 58 3.48 -3.95 -6.25
C PHE A 58 2.85 -4.33 -4.91
N VAL A 59 2.47 -3.34 -4.12
CA VAL A 59 1.76 -3.54 -2.86
C VAL A 59 0.33 -3.08 -3.02
N VAL A 60 -0.62 -3.99 -2.89
CA VAL A 60 -2.04 -3.70 -3.07
C VAL A 60 -2.68 -3.49 -1.70
N GLN A 61 -3.13 -2.27 -1.45
CA GLN A 61 -3.81 -1.92 -0.20
C GLN A 61 -4.67 -0.68 -0.37
N SER A 62 -5.98 -0.83 -0.30
CA SER A 62 -6.87 0.32 -0.15
C SER A 62 -6.75 0.88 1.25
N THR A 63 -6.61 2.19 1.39
CA THR A 63 -6.50 2.83 2.71
C THR A 63 -7.89 3.20 3.22
N CYS A 64 -8.68 2.18 3.48
CA CYS A 64 -10.05 2.23 3.94
C CYS A 64 -10.23 1.43 5.23
N PRO A 65 -11.32 1.60 5.96
CA PRO A 65 -11.63 0.72 7.09
C PRO A 65 -11.82 -0.72 6.62
N PHE A 66 -11.45 -1.67 7.46
CA PHE A 66 -11.68 -3.09 7.18
C PHE A 66 -11.85 -3.86 8.48
N GLU A 67 -12.47 -5.02 8.38
CA GLU A 67 -12.60 -5.96 9.50
C GLU A 67 -11.70 -7.16 9.30
N LYS A 68 -11.06 -7.59 10.37
CA LYS A 68 -10.27 -8.82 10.39
C LYS A 68 -10.33 -9.41 11.80
N ASP A 69 -10.63 -10.70 11.88
CA ASP A 69 -10.70 -11.44 13.15
C ASP A 69 -11.65 -10.79 14.16
N GLY A 70 -12.80 -10.29 13.69
CA GLY A 70 -13.80 -9.64 14.52
C GLY A 70 -13.44 -8.24 14.99
N ARG A 71 -12.35 -7.67 14.50
CA ARG A 71 -11.86 -6.35 14.88
C ARG A 71 -11.95 -5.38 13.72
N LEU A 72 -12.50 -4.19 13.98
CA LEU A 72 -12.57 -3.11 13.00
C LEU A 72 -11.27 -2.31 13.01
N HIS A 73 -10.68 -2.17 11.82
CA HIS A 73 -9.49 -1.35 11.59
C HIS A 73 -9.88 -0.08 10.85
N SER A 74 -9.28 1.03 11.23
CA SER A 74 -9.60 2.35 10.67
C SER A 74 -8.83 2.61 9.38
N VAL A 75 -9.15 3.73 8.73
CA VAL A 75 -8.36 4.30 7.61
C VAL A 75 -6.90 4.45 8.03
N ASN A 76 -6.65 4.95 9.24
CA ASN A 76 -5.29 5.14 9.75
C ASN A 76 -4.56 3.82 9.94
N ASP A 77 -5.25 2.78 10.38
CA ASP A 77 -4.66 1.44 10.51
C ASP A 77 -4.23 0.89 9.16
N SER A 78 -5.09 0.99 8.14
CA SER A 78 -4.75 0.49 6.81
C SER A 78 -3.63 1.30 6.16
N LEU A 79 -3.58 2.62 6.39
CA LEU A 79 -2.50 3.46 5.92
C LEU A 79 -1.17 3.07 6.58
N MET A 80 -1.17 2.91 7.90
CA MET A 80 0.05 2.54 8.62
C MET A 80 0.53 1.16 8.20
N GLU A 81 -0.38 0.22 7.99
CA GLU A 81 -0.05 -1.12 7.48
C GLU A 81 0.67 -1.03 6.13
N LEU A 82 0.16 -0.20 5.22
CA LEU A 82 0.79 0.03 3.91
C LEU A 82 2.19 0.62 4.06
N LEU A 83 2.35 1.62 4.91
CA LEU A 83 3.64 2.28 5.14
C LEU A 83 4.70 1.29 5.65
N ILE A 84 4.32 0.44 6.60
CA ILE A 84 5.23 -0.54 7.20
C ILE A 84 5.62 -1.61 6.17
N MET A 85 4.68 -2.04 5.33
CA MET A 85 4.97 -2.96 4.24
C MET A 85 5.98 -2.37 3.25
N ILE A 86 5.77 -1.12 2.85
CA ILE A 86 6.66 -0.41 1.93
C ILE A 86 8.06 -0.31 2.53
N ASP A 87 8.17 0.04 3.80
CA ASP A 87 9.45 0.14 4.49
C ASP A 87 10.17 -1.22 4.53
N ALA A 88 9.45 -2.30 4.83
CA ALA A 88 10.00 -3.64 4.84
C ALA A 88 10.55 -4.03 3.47
N LEU A 89 9.83 -3.74 2.40
CA LEU A 89 10.24 -4.04 1.02
C LEU A 89 11.45 -3.21 0.60
N ARG A 90 11.48 -1.94 0.98
CA ARG A 90 12.63 -1.07 0.70
C ARG A 90 13.89 -1.59 1.39
N ARG A 91 13.79 -1.95 2.66
CA ARG A 91 14.91 -2.52 3.42
C ARG A 91 15.36 -3.87 2.89
N ALA A 92 14.45 -4.62 2.26
CA ALA A 92 14.77 -5.88 1.58
C ALA A 92 15.34 -5.67 0.16
N SER A 93 15.62 -4.44 -0.23
CA SER A 93 16.25 -4.06 -1.50
C SER A 93 15.40 -4.34 -2.73
N ALA A 94 14.08 -4.16 -2.63
CA ALA A 94 13.21 -4.17 -3.80
C ALA A 94 13.74 -3.18 -4.84
N GLY A 95 13.65 -3.53 -6.12
CA GLY A 95 14.17 -2.69 -7.19
C GLY A 95 13.30 -1.48 -7.46
N ARG A 96 11.98 -1.66 -7.40
CA ARG A 96 11.00 -0.59 -7.53
C ARG A 96 9.76 -0.99 -6.73
N ILE A 97 9.15 -0.02 -6.05
CA ILE A 97 7.95 -0.26 -5.24
C ILE A 97 6.83 0.63 -5.77
N THR A 98 5.73 0.00 -6.17
CA THR A 98 4.50 0.69 -6.58
C THR A 98 3.43 0.42 -5.52
N ALA A 99 2.89 1.48 -4.93
CA ALA A 99 1.74 1.39 -4.05
C ALA A 99 0.47 1.39 -4.90
N VAL A 100 -0.28 0.30 -4.88
CA VAL A 100 -1.56 0.17 -5.58
C VAL A 100 -2.65 0.41 -4.55
N VAL A 101 -3.25 1.60 -4.59
CA VAL A 101 -4.19 2.08 -3.58
C VAL A 101 -5.51 2.41 -4.27
N PRO A 102 -6.35 1.38 -4.55
CA PRO A 102 -7.59 1.59 -5.31
C PRO A 102 -8.53 2.60 -4.65
N TYR A 103 -8.67 2.55 -3.32
CA TYR A 103 -9.33 3.59 -2.54
C TYR A 103 -8.29 4.34 -1.74
N PHE A 104 -8.15 5.63 -2.00
CA PHE A 104 -7.16 6.49 -1.37
C PHE A 104 -7.81 7.27 -0.23
N GLY A 105 -7.61 6.84 0.99
CA GLY A 105 -8.10 7.54 2.18
C GLY A 105 -7.51 8.95 2.26
N TYR A 106 -8.27 9.89 2.80
CA TYR A 106 -7.93 11.32 2.84
C TYR A 106 -8.00 12.03 1.48
N ALA A 107 -8.37 11.35 0.40
CA ALA A 107 -8.45 11.96 -0.93
C ALA A 107 -9.42 13.14 -1.00
N ARG A 108 -10.47 13.12 -0.16
CA ARG A 108 -11.43 14.24 -0.11
C ARG A 108 -10.83 15.54 0.41
N GLN A 109 -9.68 15.47 1.08
CA GLN A 109 -8.96 16.63 1.63
C GLN A 109 -7.79 16.99 0.72
N ASP A 110 -8.09 17.26 -0.54
CA ASP A 110 -7.10 17.47 -1.60
C ASP A 110 -6.75 18.95 -1.82
N ARG A 111 -7.43 19.87 -1.12
CA ARG A 111 -7.18 21.30 -1.21
C ARG A 111 -7.61 22.03 0.07
N LYS A 112 -7.07 23.21 0.27
CA LYS A 112 -7.49 24.08 1.38
C LYS A 112 -8.87 24.66 1.10
N THR A 113 -9.76 24.59 2.08
CA THR A 113 -11.06 25.27 2.05
C THR A 113 -11.04 26.56 2.86
N LYS A 114 -10.13 26.65 3.85
CA LYS A 114 -9.96 27.81 4.72
C LYS A 114 -8.47 28.08 4.91
N PRO A 115 -8.08 29.33 5.29
CA PRO A 115 -6.70 29.61 5.71
C PRO A 115 -6.26 28.67 6.83
N ARG A 116 -5.02 28.20 6.76
CA ARG A 116 -4.40 27.30 7.75
C ARG A 116 -5.00 25.89 7.81
N ASP A 117 -5.83 25.52 6.84
CA ASP A 117 -6.28 24.11 6.71
C ASP A 117 -5.14 23.23 6.19
N PRO A 118 -5.11 21.96 6.58
CA PRO A 118 -4.17 21.01 5.99
C PRO A 118 -4.60 20.61 4.58
N ILE A 119 -3.67 20.00 3.86
CA ILE A 119 -3.96 19.26 2.62
C ILE A 119 -3.58 17.80 2.90
N SER A 120 -4.49 17.08 3.55
CA SER A 120 -4.21 15.75 4.07
C SER A 120 -3.90 14.73 2.97
N ALA A 121 -4.54 14.85 1.82
CA ALA A 121 -4.26 13.97 0.67
C ALA A 121 -2.81 14.10 0.21
N LYS A 122 -2.29 15.32 0.14
CA LYS A 122 -0.90 15.57 -0.23
C LYS A 122 0.07 15.06 0.83
N LEU A 123 -0.27 15.25 2.10
CA LEU A 123 0.52 14.73 3.22
C LEU A 123 0.66 13.21 3.11
N VAL A 124 -0.43 12.51 2.88
CA VAL A 124 -0.43 11.04 2.74
C VAL A 124 0.44 10.60 1.56
N ALA A 125 0.30 11.27 0.40
CA ALA A 125 1.12 10.96 -0.76
C ALA A 125 2.62 11.17 -0.47
N ASN A 126 2.97 12.24 0.24
CA ASN A 126 4.35 12.53 0.62
C ASN A 126 4.91 11.47 1.59
N ILE A 127 4.10 11.02 2.54
CA ILE A 127 4.51 9.98 3.51
C ILE A 127 4.76 8.66 2.78
N LEU A 128 3.91 8.27 1.84
CA LEU A 128 4.10 7.06 1.05
C LEU A 128 5.39 7.12 0.25
N THR A 129 5.67 8.25 -0.39
CA THR A 129 6.92 8.47 -1.12
C THR A 129 8.11 8.38 -0.19
N ARG A 130 8.05 9.02 0.96
CA ARG A 130 9.14 9.02 1.94
C ARG A 130 9.41 7.64 2.51
N ALA A 131 8.37 6.83 2.70
CA ALA A 131 8.51 5.45 3.15
C ALA A 131 9.25 4.57 2.14
N GLY A 132 9.18 4.91 0.86
CA GLY A 132 9.90 4.19 -0.18
C GLY A 132 9.11 3.86 -1.43
N ALA A 133 7.87 4.31 -1.55
CA ALA A 133 7.10 4.12 -2.77
C ALA A 133 7.70 4.98 -3.89
N ASP A 134 8.03 4.34 -5.00
CA ASP A 134 8.56 5.03 -6.18
C ASP A 134 7.43 5.62 -7.02
N ARG A 135 6.25 5.02 -6.97
CA ARG A 135 5.05 5.50 -7.67
C ARG A 135 3.80 4.93 -7.03
N GLY A 136 2.66 5.51 -7.38
CA GLY A 136 1.36 5.06 -6.91
C GLY A 136 0.40 4.86 -8.06
N LEU A 137 -0.52 3.91 -7.88
CA LEU A 137 -1.67 3.71 -8.74
C LEU A 137 -2.91 3.82 -7.88
N SER A 138 -3.87 4.61 -8.32
CA SER A 138 -5.14 4.75 -7.63
C SER A 138 -6.29 4.81 -8.64
N MET A 139 -7.52 4.60 -8.15
CA MET A 139 -8.71 4.71 -8.98
C MET A 139 -9.58 5.83 -8.42
N ASP A 140 -10.26 6.53 -9.32
CA ASP A 140 -11.29 7.52 -8.97
C ASP A 140 -10.86 8.57 -7.94
N LEU A 141 -9.65 9.13 -8.13
CA LEU A 141 -9.25 10.28 -7.34
C LEU A 141 -10.18 11.45 -7.64
N PRO A 142 -10.65 12.19 -6.60
CA PRO A 142 -11.64 13.25 -6.80
C PRO A 142 -11.10 14.46 -7.56
N ALA A 143 -9.77 14.65 -7.60
CA ALA A 143 -9.15 15.76 -8.31
C ALA A 143 -7.69 15.46 -8.65
N ASN A 144 -7.12 16.27 -9.57
CA ASN A 144 -5.74 16.09 -10.06
C ASN A 144 -4.69 16.77 -9.18
N GLN A 145 -5.00 17.06 -7.93
CA GLN A 145 -4.09 17.75 -7.01
C GLN A 145 -3.19 16.82 -6.21
N ILE A 146 -3.40 15.52 -6.32
CA ILE A 146 -2.64 14.50 -5.58
C ILE A 146 -1.54 13.90 -6.44
#